data_c55c10c7d8412a7b46c78805c4a0a310
#
_entry.id   c55c10c7d8412a7b46c78805c4a0a310
#
_cell.length_a   1.000
_cell.length_b   1.000
_cell.length_c   1.000
_cell.angle_alpha   90.00
_cell.angle_beta   90.00
_cell.angle_gamma   90.00
#
_symmetry.space_group_name_H-M   'P 1'
#
loop_
_entity.id
_entity.type
_entity.pdbx_description
1 polymer ?
#
loop_
_entity_poly.entity_id
_entity_poly.type
_entity_poly.pdbx_seq_one_letter_code
_entity_poly.pdbx_strand_id
1 'polypeptide(L)'
;RKTGKKGRYSMNEKQFRQFRGLDSDFLYELKEGKLHSILEFERKHKKSFMVEIRNNFLDLYFLGHGIEVKRSKGRYYLRASYRFNPEQLLNADLKKVVKGCRNNKWQISFDDIEKEDSNSFNEIMTSIILKIVAHKKGDISEGVSEINHFLDNRIIGKNGILVIDRQVVYPGSGRGRIDLLGLKRLNNGKFTFVVLELKNKYNSDIANVFTDQVKRYIDLVYDKYEDFRITYKEVLKQKITLGLMKPIDCDIALKNEISKRDIEGIVILDNYDIKYDLKDDGLLHRALKDWANLGDKYNAKLFLKTNVLDSTFFMD
;
A
#
# COMPACT_ATOMS: atom_id res chain seq x y z
N ARG A 1 8.25 4.22 -64.22
CA ARG A 1 7.75 3.14 -63.36
C ARG A 1 8.16 3.47 -61.92
N LYS A 2 7.18 3.90 -61.08
CA LYS A 2 7.39 4.11 -59.65
C LYS A 2 6.80 2.90 -58.94
N THR A 3 7.66 2.11 -58.31
CA THR A 3 7.28 0.98 -57.47
C THR A 3 6.93 1.50 -56.06
N GLY A 4 5.63 1.44 -55.72
CA GLY A 4 5.13 1.81 -54.40
C GLY A 4 5.60 0.80 -53.34
N LYS A 5 6.38 1.24 -52.36
CA LYS A 5 6.61 0.51 -51.11
C LYS A 5 5.33 0.53 -50.27
N LYS A 6 4.64 -0.58 -50.19
CA LYS A 6 3.61 -0.82 -49.17
C LYS A 6 4.28 -0.89 -47.81
N GLY A 7 4.13 0.17 -47.01
CA GLY A 7 4.51 0.16 -45.62
C GLY A 7 3.65 -0.86 -44.87
N ARG A 8 4.28 -1.90 -44.32
CA ARG A 8 3.67 -2.78 -43.32
C ARG A 8 3.49 -1.96 -42.04
N TYR A 9 2.25 -1.61 -41.71
CA TYR A 9 1.90 -1.17 -40.38
C TYR A 9 2.09 -2.40 -39.46
N SER A 10 3.18 -2.42 -38.71
CA SER A 10 3.29 -3.31 -37.56
C SER A 10 2.24 -2.86 -36.54
N MET A 11 1.28 -3.71 -36.25
CA MET A 11 0.46 -3.53 -35.03
C MET A 11 1.44 -3.47 -33.86
N ASN A 12 1.57 -2.30 -33.25
CA ASN A 12 2.24 -2.15 -31.97
C ASN A 12 1.51 -3.07 -30.98
N GLU A 13 2.11 -4.21 -30.64
CA GLU A 13 1.73 -4.97 -29.47
C GLU A 13 1.73 -3.98 -28.30
N LYS A 14 0.56 -3.76 -27.69
CA LYS A 14 0.43 -2.94 -26.50
C LYS A 14 1.33 -3.56 -25.42
N GLN A 15 2.51 -2.99 -25.23
CA GLN A 15 3.44 -3.44 -24.20
C GLN A 15 2.83 -3.05 -22.85
N PHE A 16 2.29 -4.04 -22.13
CA PHE A 16 1.74 -3.85 -20.78
C PHE A 16 2.86 -3.47 -19.83
N ARG A 17 2.56 -2.53 -18.92
CA ARG A 17 3.56 -1.97 -18.01
C ARG A 17 3.42 -2.57 -16.63
N GLN A 18 4.42 -3.32 -16.19
CA GLN A 18 4.60 -3.64 -14.79
C GLN A 18 5.11 -2.40 -14.04
N PHE A 19 4.38 -1.93 -13.04
CA PHE A 19 4.74 -0.70 -12.31
C PHE A 19 5.09 -0.92 -10.84
N ARG A 20 5.04 -2.18 -10.36
CA ARG A 20 5.54 -2.65 -9.06
C ARG A 20 6.20 -4.00 -9.22
N GLY A 21 7.05 -4.35 -8.25
CA GLY A 21 7.80 -5.60 -8.24
C GLY A 21 9.28 -5.34 -7.99
N LEU A 22 9.99 -6.39 -7.64
CA LEU A 22 11.44 -6.41 -7.40
C LEU A 22 12.10 -7.22 -8.51
N ASP A 23 13.31 -6.85 -8.89
CA ASP A 23 14.15 -7.67 -9.75
C ASP A 23 14.72 -8.90 -9.02
N SER A 24 15.33 -9.82 -9.77
CA SER A 24 15.88 -11.06 -9.22
C SER A 24 16.95 -10.83 -8.17
N ASP A 25 17.80 -9.81 -8.39
CA ASP A 25 18.88 -9.49 -7.46
C ASP A 25 18.32 -9.00 -6.13
N PHE A 26 17.30 -8.12 -6.17
CA PHE A 26 16.66 -7.62 -4.95
C PHE A 26 15.97 -8.75 -4.17
N LEU A 27 15.28 -9.65 -4.89
CA LEU A 27 14.65 -10.83 -4.30
C LEU A 27 15.66 -11.77 -3.65
N TYR A 28 16.80 -12.01 -4.31
CA TYR A 28 17.88 -12.81 -3.77
C TYR A 28 18.44 -12.21 -2.47
N GLU A 29 18.75 -10.91 -2.49
CA GLU A 29 19.27 -10.20 -1.31
C GLU A 29 18.31 -10.21 -0.11
N LEU A 30 17.00 -10.21 -0.36
CA LEU A 30 16.00 -10.35 0.71
C LEU A 30 15.92 -11.77 1.27
N LYS A 31 16.09 -12.79 0.44
CA LYS A 31 15.95 -14.18 0.86
C LYS A 31 17.22 -14.73 1.52
N GLU A 32 18.35 -14.50 0.89
CA GLU A 32 19.60 -15.19 1.16
C GLU A 32 20.78 -14.21 1.42
N GLY A 33 20.59 -12.92 1.16
CA GLY A 33 21.64 -11.92 1.21
C GLY A 33 21.46 -10.91 2.34
N LYS A 34 22.11 -9.77 2.17
CA LYS A 34 22.24 -8.69 3.18
C LYS A 34 20.93 -8.03 3.60
N LEU A 35 19.85 -8.19 2.85
CA LEU A 35 18.54 -7.64 3.21
C LEU A 35 17.67 -8.62 4.01
N HIS A 36 18.18 -9.83 4.33
CA HIS A 36 17.42 -10.86 5.04
C HIS A 36 16.90 -10.40 6.40
N SER A 37 17.66 -9.59 7.10
CA SER A 37 17.29 -8.99 8.40
C SER A 37 15.97 -8.20 8.35
N ILE A 38 15.57 -7.66 7.20
CA ILE A 38 14.29 -6.99 7.01
C ILE A 38 13.12 -7.97 7.19
N LEU A 39 13.20 -9.15 6.58
CA LEU A 39 12.16 -10.17 6.68
C LEU A 39 12.11 -10.80 8.08
N GLU A 40 13.26 -10.94 8.74
CA GLU A 40 13.31 -11.38 10.13
C GLU A 40 12.65 -10.37 11.06
N PHE A 41 12.93 -9.08 10.86
CA PHE A 41 12.32 -7.99 11.62
C PHE A 41 10.80 -7.96 11.39
N GLU A 42 10.33 -8.09 10.15
CA GLU A 42 8.89 -8.16 9.82
C GLU A 42 8.23 -9.34 10.54
N ARG A 43 8.84 -10.53 10.49
CA ARG A 43 8.29 -11.73 11.16
C ARG A 43 8.11 -11.55 12.67
N LYS A 44 9.05 -10.86 13.33
CA LYS A 44 8.98 -10.57 14.77
C LYS A 44 7.91 -9.51 15.10
N HIS A 45 7.66 -8.58 14.19
CA HIS A 45 6.84 -7.39 14.43
C HIS A 45 5.57 -7.31 13.56
N LYS A 46 5.04 -8.44 13.08
CA LYS A 46 3.90 -8.56 12.13
C LYS A 46 2.67 -7.72 12.45
N LYS A 47 2.41 -7.44 13.74
CA LYS A 47 1.22 -6.69 14.17
C LYS A 47 1.36 -5.17 14.04
N SER A 48 2.56 -4.68 13.83
CA SER A 48 2.83 -3.23 13.84
C SER A 48 3.77 -2.77 12.72
N PHE A 49 4.43 -3.72 12.06
CA PHE A 49 5.40 -3.45 11.00
C PHE A 49 4.98 -4.14 9.71
N MET A 50 5.17 -3.46 8.60
CA MET A 50 4.71 -3.93 7.30
C MET A 50 5.77 -3.65 6.23
N VAL A 51 5.97 -4.62 5.34
CA VAL A 51 6.86 -4.51 4.17
C VAL A 51 6.01 -4.48 2.91
N GLU A 52 6.14 -3.41 2.12
CA GLU A 52 5.46 -3.24 0.85
C GLU A 52 6.43 -3.20 -0.33
N ILE A 53 6.12 -3.97 -1.36
CA ILE A 53 6.88 -4.02 -2.60
C ILE A 53 6.46 -2.84 -3.48
N ARG A 54 7.48 -2.09 -3.95
CA ARG A 54 7.32 -0.96 -4.85
C ARG A 54 7.97 -1.25 -6.20
N ASN A 55 8.24 -0.22 -7.01
CA ASN A 55 8.96 -0.35 -8.26
C ASN A 55 10.48 -0.47 -8.01
N ASN A 56 10.91 -1.70 -7.79
CA ASN A 56 12.29 -2.07 -7.46
C ASN A 56 12.86 -1.38 -6.20
N PHE A 57 12.01 -1.23 -5.18
CA PHE A 57 12.38 -0.84 -3.83
C PHE A 57 11.32 -1.31 -2.84
N LEU A 58 11.60 -1.23 -1.53
CA LEU A 58 10.65 -1.53 -0.47
C LEU A 58 10.28 -0.26 0.28
N ASP A 59 9.02 -0.20 0.72
CA ASP A 59 8.59 0.67 1.79
C ASP A 59 8.30 -0.18 3.04
N LEU A 60 8.96 0.17 4.12
CA LEU A 60 8.76 -0.41 5.45
C LEU A 60 7.91 0.56 6.24
N TYR A 61 6.77 0.11 6.74
CA TYR A 61 5.82 0.98 7.44
C TYR A 61 5.71 0.64 8.92
N PHE A 62 5.78 1.67 9.74
CA PHE A 62 5.48 1.61 11.16
C PHE A 62 4.61 2.83 11.53
N LEU A 63 3.43 2.58 12.12
CA LEU A 63 2.48 3.63 12.53
C LEU A 63 2.20 4.70 11.44
N GLY A 64 2.08 4.28 10.18
CA GLY A 64 1.80 5.17 9.05
C GLY A 64 3.04 5.83 8.41
N HIS A 65 4.21 5.72 9.03
CA HIS A 65 5.45 6.32 8.54
C HIS A 65 6.25 5.33 7.70
N GLY A 66 6.67 5.76 6.51
CA GLY A 66 7.45 4.96 5.56
C GLY A 66 8.96 5.12 5.75
N ILE A 67 9.65 3.99 5.69
CA ILE A 67 11.10 3.87 5.65
C ILE A 67 11.42 3.16 4.33
N GLU A 68 12.25 3.74 3.48
CA GLU A 68 12.54 3.19 2.16
C GLU A 68 13.79 2.31 2.19
N VAL A 69 13.73 1.16 1.52
CA VAL A 69 14.94 0.37 1.16
C VAL A 69 15.11 0.46 -0.34
N LYS A 70 16.16 1.15 -0.79
CA LYS A 70 16.43 1.42 -2.21
C LYS A 70 17.81 1.00 -2.64
N ARG A 71 17.90 0.47 -3.87
CA ARG A 71 19.16 0.24 -4.55
C ARG A 71 19.63 1.50 -5.27
N SER A 72 20.90 1.84 -5.10
CA SER A 72 21.55 2.95 -5.79
C SER A 72 23.02 2.61 -6.05
N LYS A 73 23.49 2.71 -7.29
CA LYS A 73 24.88 2.38 -7.70
C LYS A 73 25.34 1.01 -7.17
N GLY A 74 24.49 -0.01 -7.31
CA GLY A 74 24.77 -1.38 -6.87
C GLY A 74 24.73 -1.64 -5.35
N ARG A 75 24.44 -0.63 -4.52
CA ARG A 75 24.32 -0.77 -3.05
C ARG A 75 22.89 -0.54 -2.60
N TYR A 76 22.53 -1.15 -1.48
CA TYR A 76 21.23 -0.98 -0.84
C TYR A 76 21.33 -0.01 0.32
N TYR A 77 20.33 0.85 0.45
CA TYR A 77 20.28 1.89 1.46
C TYR A 77 18.92 1.88 2.18
N LEU A 78 18.99 1.93 3.50
CA LEU A 78 17.85 2.28 4.36
C LEU A 78 17.77 3.81 4.40
N ARG A 79 16.56 4.37 4.13
CA ARG A 79 16.33 5.81 4.06
C ARG A 79 15.02 6.20 4.74
N ALA A 80 15.04 7.28 5.51
CA ALA A 80 13.82 7.85 6.07
C ALA A 80 13.90 9.38 6.18
N SER A 81 12.78 9.99 6.60
CA SER A 81 12.73 11.42 6.90
C SER A 81 13.72 11.80 7.99
N TYR A 82 14.36 12.96 7.88
CA TYR A 82 15.34 13.45 8.87
C TYR A 82 14.75 13.59 10.28
N ARG A 83 13.45 13.83 10.41
CA ARG A 83 12.75 13.85 11.71
C ARG A 83 12.85 12.55 12.51
N PHE A 84 13.09 11.43 11.83
CA PHE A 84 13.27 10.11 12.42
C PHE A 84 14.73 9.65 12.37
N ASN A 85 15.68 10.60 12.32
CA ASN A 85 17.10 10.29 12.34
C ASN A 85 17.45 9.55 13.65
N PRO A 86 17.95 8.30 13.56
CA PRO A 86 18.25 7.48 14.74
C PRO A 86 19.55 7.86 15.43
N GLU A 87 20.39 8.72 14.82
CA GLU A 87 21.77 9.00 15.22
C GLU A 87 21.95 9.23 16.73
N GLN A 88 21.02 9.95 17.36
CA GLN A 88 21.11 10.24 18.79
C GLN A 88 20.90 9.03 19.70
N LEU A 89 20.26 7.98 19.18
CA LEU A 89 19.93 6.75 19.91
C LEU A 89 20.86 5.58 19.59
N LEU A 90 21.74 5.73 18.59
CA LEU A 90 22.67 4.70 18.15
C LEU A 90 23.97 4.75 18.96
N ASN A 91 24.67 3.62 19.02
CA ASN A 91 26.03 3.54 19.54
C ASN A 91 27.03 4.34 18.69
N ALA A 92 28.28 4.49 19.17
CA ALA A 92 29.27 5.36 18.53
C ALA A 92 29.63 4.93 17.09
N ASP A 93 29.65 3.62 16.82
CA ASP A 93 30.04 3.10 15.51
C ASP A 93 28.91 3.22 14.49
N LEU A 94 27.68 2.87 14.86
CA LEU A 94 26.52 3.07 14.01
C LEU A 94 26.21 4.55 13.71
N LYS A 95 26.57 5.48 14.62
CA LYS A 95 26.47 6.93 14.34
C LYS A 95 27.32 7.36 13.14
N LYS A 96 28.50 6.80 12.98
CA LYS A 96 29.44 7.18 11.90
C LYS A 96 28.92 6.82 10.51
N VAL A 97 28.04 5.83 10.41
CA VAL A 97 27.51 5.34 9.11
C VAL A 97 26.20 6.04 8.69
N VAL A 98 25.55 6.80 9.59
CA VAL A 98 24.38 7.63 9.27
C VAL A 98 24.81 8.84 8.45
N LYS A 99 24.25 8.98 7.25
CA LYS A 99 24.58 10.10 6.34
C LYS A 99 23.33 10.87 5.96
N GLY A 100 23.43 12.20 5.96
CA GLY A 100 22.41 13.06 5.35
C GLY A 100 22.33 12.83 3.84
N CYS A 101 21.15 12.88 3.29
CA CYS A 101 20.95 12.85 1.85
C CYS A 101 19.93 13.90 1.37
N ARG A 102 19.73 14.02 0.05
CA ARG A 102 18.81 14.99 -0.54
C ARG A 102 17.39 14.84 -0.01
N ASN A 103 16.59 15.90 -0.12
CA ASN A 103 15.16 15.94 0.25
C ASN A 103 14.88 15.71 1.74
N ASN A 104 15.72 16.25 2.60
CA ASN A 104 15.56 16.18 4.06
C ASN A 104 15.40 14.73 4.57
N LYS A 105 16.18 13.82 4.01
CA LYS A 105 16.28 12.41 4.41
C LYS A 105 17.68 12.11 4.93
N TRP A 106 17.78 11.08 5.77
CA TRP A 106 19.04 10.41 6.10
C TRP A 106 19.08 9.03 5.43
N GLN A 107 20.25 8.44 5.34
CA GLN A 107 20.47 7.09 4.81
C GLN A 107 21.61 6.37 5.49
N ILE A 108 21.50 5.04 5.53
CA ILE A 108 22.56 4.11 5.93
C ILE A 108 22.71 3.05 4.84
N SER A 109 23.93 2.67 4.48
CA SER A 109 24.17 1.54 3.56
C SER A 109 24.02 0.23 4.30
N PHE A 110 23.40 -0.79 3.70
CA PHE A 110 23.38 -2.14 4.24
C PHE A 110 24.79 -2.76 4.34
N ASP A 111 25.69 -2.41 3.40
CA ASP A 111 27.09 -2.83 3.49
C ASP A 111 27.80 -2.30 4.76
N ASP A 112 27.39 -1.15 5.27
CA ASP A 112 27.92 -0.59 6.49
C ASP A 112 27.24 -1.21 7.75
N ILE A 113 25.95 -1.56 7.66
CA ILE A 113 25.21 -2.25 8.72
C ILE A 113 25.80 -3.64 8.99
N GLU A 114 26.10 -4.40 7.93
CA GLU A 114 26.62 -5.77 8.03
C GLU A 114 28.04 -5.85 8.62
N LYS A 115 28.82 -4.79 8.46
CA LYS A 115 30.20 -4.75 9.00
C LYS A 115 30.25 -4.67 10.52
N GLU A 116 29.19 -4.16 11.15
CA GLU A 116 29.18 -3.92 12.59
C GLU A 116 28.87 -5.23 13.34
N ASP A 117 27.63 -5.68 13.32
CA ASP A 117 27.23 -6.99 13.84
C ASP A 117 25.83 -7.41 13.35
N SER A 118 25.43 -8.65 13.66
CA SER A 118 24.13 -9.21 13.27
C SER A 118 22.92 -8.48 13.91
N ASN A 119 23.13 -7.71 14.99
CA ASN A 119 22.07 -6.97 15.67
C ASN A 119 21.94 -5.52 15.20
N SER A 120 22.90 -5.01 14.43
CA SER A 120 22.94 -3.60 14.02
C SER A 120 21.68 -3.15 13.30
N PHE A 121 21.09 -3.99 12.43
CA PHE A 121 19.82 -3.66 11.78
C PHE A 121 18.68 -3.51 12.80
N ASN A 122 18.57 -4.41 13.77
CA ASN A 122 17.55 -4.35 14.82
C ASN A 122 17.70 -3.09 15.69
N GLU A 123 18.93 -2.72 16.05
CA GLU A 123 19.22 -1.51 16.83
C GLU A 123 18.80 -0.26 16.05
N ILE A 124 19.16 -0.16 14.77
CA ILE A 124 18.77 0.95 13.90
C ILE A 124 17.24 1.04 13.79
N MET A 125 16.56 -0.07 13.48
CA MET A 125 15.11 -0.10 13.34
C MET A 125 14.39 0.25 14.64
N THR A 126 14.86 -0.26 15.79
CA THR A 126 14.32 0.09 17.10
C THR A 126 14.48 1.59 17.37
N SER A 127 15.63 2.17 17.07
CA SER A 127 15.89 3.60 17.24
C SER A 127 14.98 4.47 16.37
N ILE A 128 14.75 4.06 15.12
CA ILE A 128 13.80 4.73 14.22
C ILE A 128 12.38 4.67 14.79
N ILE A 129 11.94 3.49 15.23
CA ILE A 129 10.62 3.26 15.83
C ILE A 129 10.42 4.15 17.05
N LEU A 130 11.41 4.23 17.95
CA LEU A 130 11.35 5.11 19.13
C LEU A 130 11.21 6.58 18.73
N LYS A 131 11.90 7.03 17.67
CA LYS A 131 11.74 8.40 17.14
C LYS A 131 10.35 8.63 16.56
N ILE A 132 9.79 7.65 15.83
CA ILE A 132 8.43 7.74 15.30
C ILE A 132 7.42 7.83 16.44
N VAL A 133 7.54 6.99 17.46
CA VAL A 133 6.65 6.99 18.64
C VAL A 133 6.76 8.32 19.40
N ALA A 134 7.97 8.82 19.63
CA ALA A 134 8.19 10.11 20.32
C ALA A 134 7.62 11.31 19.57
N HIS A 135 7.52 11.25 18.24
CA HIS A 135 6.93 12.32 17.40
C HIS A 135 5.40 12.27 17.36
N LYS A 136 4.81 11.17 17.78
CA LYS A 136 3.36 10.96 17.78
C LYS A 136 2.75 11.71 18.97
N LYS A 137 2.36 12.95 18.77
CA LYS A 137 1.52 13.70 19.71
C LYS A 137 0.08 13.60 19.21
N GLY A 138 -0.79 12.92 19.99
CA GLY A 138 -2.24 12.91 19.75
C GLY A 138 -2.73 11.89 18.73
N ASP A 139 -3.85 12.15 18.14
CA ASP A 139 -4.77 11.30 17.42
C ASP A 139 -4.21 10.27 16.45
N ILE A 140 -4.92 9.14 16.32
CA ILE A 140 -4.70 8.11 15.31
C ILE A 140 -4.79 8.79 13.93
N SER A 141 -3.65 8.91 13.25
CA SER A 141 -3.63 9.47 11.90
C SER A 141 -4.28 8.50 10.91
N GLU A 142 -4.81 9.05 9.80
CA GLU A 142 -5.34 8.27 8.67
C GLU A 142 -4.38 7.14 8.24
N GLY A 143 -3.06 7.40 8.25
CA GLY A 143 -2.05 6.39 7.93
C GLY A 143 -1.96 5.23 8.93
N VAL A 144 -2.34 5.41 10.20
CA VAL A 144 -2.45 4.31 11.18
C VAL A 144 -3.70 3.50 10.92
N SER A 145 -4.81 4.17 10.60
CA SER A 145 -6.04 3.51 10.18
C SER A 145 -5.83 2.66 8.94
N GLU A 146 -5.15 3.18 7.91
CA GLU A 146 -4.77 2.41 6.72
C GLU A 146 -4.01 1.11 7.09
N ILE A 147 -3.02 1.21 8.00
CA ILE A 147 -2.24 0.04 8.42
C ILE A 147 -3.12 -0.97 9.15
N ASN A 148 -3.95 -0.54 10.07
CA ASN A 148 -4.83 -1.43 10.81
C ASN A 148 -5.79 -2.15 9.86
N HIS A 149 -6.43 -1.44 8.93
CA HIS A 149 -7.28 -2.07 7.93
C HIS A 149 -6.52 -3.01 7.01
N PHE A 150 -5.28 -2.67 6.63
CA PHE A 150 -4.45 -3.57 5.84
C PHE A 150 -4.08 -4.84 6.62
N LEU A 151 -3.67 -4.72 7.87
CA LEU A 151 -3.28 -5.86 8.69
C LEU A 151 -4.46 -6.78 9.00
N ASP A 152 -5.63 -6.20 9.31
CA ASP A 152 -6.86 -6.94 9.60
C ASP A 152 -7.39 -7.70 8.38
N ASN A 153 -7.13 -7.19 7.16
CA ASN A 153 -7.64 -7.74 5.91
C ASN A 153 -6.55 -8.43 5.06
N ARG A 154 -5.39 -8.73 5.62
CA ARG A 154 -4.34 -9.55 4.94
C ARG A 154 -4.79 -10.98 4.67
N ILE A 155 -5.76 -11.46 5.43
CA ILE A 155 -6.39 -12.76 5.28
C ILE A 155 -7.71 -12.52 4.56
N ILE A 156 -8.14 -13.44 3.69
CA ILE A 156 -9.48 -13.41 3.10
C ILE A 156 -10.48 -13.38 4.27
N GLY A 157 -10.76 -12.17 4.72
CA GLY A 157 -11.55 -11.92 5.91
C GLY A 157 -13.02 -12.26 5.71
N LYS A 158 -13.85 -12.02 6.72
CA LYS A 158 -15.31 -12.24 6.71
C LYS A 158 -16.00 -11.66 5.45
N ASN A 159 -15.41 -10.67 4.81
CA ASN A 159 -15.95 -9.97 3.63
C ASN A 159 -15.38 -10.48 2.30
N GLY A 160 -14.54 -11.51 2.30
CA GLY A 160 -13.94 -12.06 1.08
C GLY A 160 -12.96 -11.11 0.36
N ILE A 161 -12.45 -10.08 1.03
CA ILE A 161 -11.49 -9.12 0.48
C ILE A 161 -10.10 -9.41 1.02
N LEU A 162 -9.15 -9.56 0.11
CA LEU A 162 -7.72 -9.66 0.40
C LEU A 162 -7.06 -8.33 0.05
N VAL A 163 -6.65 -7.54 1.02
CA VAL A 163 -5.89 -6.30 0.76
C VAL A 163 -4.46 -6.66 0.34
N ILE A 164 -4.07 -6.24 -0.87
CA ILE A 164 -2.84 -6.66 -1.53
C ILE A 164 -1.77 -5.57 -1.57
N ASP A 165 -2.17 -4.30 -1.49
CA ASP A 165 -1.25 -3.16 -1.53
C ASP A 165 -1.87 -1.92 -0.88
N ARG A 166 -1.00 -0.96 -0.52
CA ARG A 166 -1.40 0.34 0.01
C ARG A 166 -0.67 1.47 -0.71
N GLN A 167 -1.26 2.67 -0.66
CA GLN A 167 -0.71 3.89 -1.27
C GLN A 167 -0.29 3.66 -2.73
N VAL A 168 -1.24 3.16 -3.52
CA VAL A 168 -0.99 2.78 -4.90
C VAL A 168 -1.01 4.01 -5.81
N VAL A 169 0.14 4.29 -6.43
CA VAL A 169 0.28 5.34 -7.46
C VAL A 169 0.56 4.67 -8.79
N TYR A 170 -0.28 4.92 -9.80
CA TYR A 170 0.00 4.50 -11.16
C TYR A 170 0.82 5.59 -11.89
N PRO A 171 2.01 5.25 -12.42
CA PRO A 171 2.92 6.24 -12.99
C PRO A 171 2.32 7.02 -14.16
N GLY A 172 2.40 8.34 -14.10
CA GLY A 172 1.96 9.23 -15.17
C GLY A 172 0.46 9.43 -15.29
N SER A 173 -0.36 8.87 -14.37
CA SER A 173 -1.83 9.04 -14.44
C SER A 173 -2.32 10.41 -14.01
N GLY A 174 -1.62 11.07 -13.08
CA GLY A 174 -2.12 12.30 -12.41
C GLY A 174 -3.40 12.08 -11.59
N ARG A 175 -3.88 10.83 -11.47
CA ARG A 175 -5.18 10.49 -10.84
C ARG A 175 -5.12 10.34 -9.32
N GLY A 176 -3.99 10.67 -8.70
CA GLY A 176 -3.81 10.58 -7.25
C GLY A 176 -3.28 9.23 -6.78
N ARG A 177 -3.56 8.90 -5.52
CA ARG A 177 -3.04 7.72 -4.81
C ARG A 177 -4.22 6.98 -4.18
N ILE A 178 -4.38 5.72 -4.54
CA ILE A 178 -5.35 4.80 -3.90
C ILE A 178 -4.80 4.43 -2.53
N ASP A 179 -5.59 4.59 -1.46
CA ASP A 179 -5.13 4.27 -0.10
C ASP A 179 -4.86 2.79 0.05
N LEU A 180 -5.83 1.93 -0.26
CA LEU A 180 -5.67 0.48 -0.27
C LEU A 180 -6.20 -0.12 -1.56
N LEU A 181 -5.52 -1.15 -2.06
CA LEU A 181 -5.98 -1.99 -3.17
C LEU A 181 -6.19 -3.41 -2.68
N GLY A 182 -7.32 -4.00 -2.99
CA GLY A 182 -7.68 -5.35 -2.62
C GLY A 182 -8.12 -6.19 -3.81
N LEU A 183 -8.25 -7.49 -3.55
CA LEU A 183 -8.94 -8.46 -4.39
C LEU A 183 -10.13 -9.01 -3.62
N LYS A 184 -11.31 -8.98 -4.23
CA LYS A 184 -12.56 -9.55 -3.70
C LYS A 184 -12.91 -10.79 -4.47
N ARG A 185 -13.31 -11.85 -3.76
CA ARG A 185 -13.84 -13.07 -4.36
C ARG A 185 -15.28 -12.86 -4.77
N LEU A 186 -15.60 -13.19 -6.02
CA LEU A 186 -16.94 -13.18 -6.58
C LEU A 186 -17.64 -14.54 -6.39
N ASN A 187 -18.97 -14.57 -6.47
CA ASN A 187 -19.77 -15.79 -6.31
C ASN A 187 -19.41 -16.90 -7.33
N ASN A 188 -18.92 -16.50 -8.53
CA ASN A 188 -18.48 -17.42 -9.57
C ASN A 188 -17.03 -17.94 -9.38
N GLY A 189 -16.40 -17.65 -8.24
CA GLY A 189 -15.03 -18.06 -7.90
C GLY A 189 -13.93 -17.19 -8.51
N LYS A 190 -14.24 -16.24 -9.40
CA LYS A 190 -13.30 -15.26 -9.92
C LYS A 190 -12.98 -14.21 -8.85
N PHE A 191 -11.97 -13.38 -9.11
CA PHE A 191 -11.66 -12.22 -8.29
C PHE A 191 -11.90 -10.93 -9.07
N THR A 192 -12.07 -9.84 -8.37
CA THR A 192 -12.06 -8.50 -8.94
C THR A 192 -11.21 -7.57 -8.08
N PHE A 193 -10.72 -6.47 -8.67
CA PHE A 193 -10.06 -5.42 -7.91
C PHE A 193 -11.08 -4.63 -7.11
N VAL A 194 -10.67 -4.27 -5.89
CA VAL A 194 -11.40 -3.35 -5.01
C VAL A 194 -10.48 -2.19 -4.65
N VAL A 195 -10.94 -0.98 -4.89
CA VAL A 195 -10.27 0.23 -4.43
C VAL A 195 -10.91 0.67 -3.11
N LEU A 196 -10.08 0.87 -2.08
CA LEU A 196 -10.55 1.29 -0.77
C LEU A 196 -9.97 2.67 -0.47
N GLU A 197 -10.85 3.59 -0.12
CA GLU A 197 -10.51 4.96 0.29
C GLU A 197 -10.87 5.13 1.76
N LEU A 198 -9.92 5.62 2.54
CA LEU A 198 -10.12 5.87 3.96
C LEU A 198 -10.30 7.35 4.23
N LYS A 199 -11.27 7.66 5.06
CA LYS A 199 -11.51 9.03 5.53
C LYS A 199 -11.68 9.04 7.03
N ASN A 200 -10.96 9.94 7.67
CA ASN A 200 -11.12 10.22 9.09
C ASN A 200 -12.12 11.36 9.28
N LYS A 201 -12.81 11.39 10.40
CA LYS A 201 -13.84 12.35 10.84
C LYS A 201 -13.59 13.81 10.47
N TYR A 202 -12.35 14.25 10.49
CA TYR A 202 -11.99 15.66 10.25
C TYR A 202 -11.56 15.96 8.81
N ASN A 203 -11.68 15.00 7.90
CA ASN A 203 -11.28 15.20 6.51
C ASN A 203 -12.39 15.86 5.72
N SER A 204 -12.17 17.09 5.25
CA SER A 204 -13.14 17.85 4.44
C SER A 204 -13.47 17.18 3.09
N ASP A 205 -12.58 16.35 2.56
CA ASP A 205 -12.74 15.68 1.26
C ASP A 205 -13.85 14.62 1.27
N ILE A 206 -14.37 14.28 2.46
CA ILE A 206 -15.47 13.33 2.62
C ILE A 206 -16.70 13.72 1.80
N ALA A 207 -17.00 15.00 1.72
CA ALA A 207 -18.23 15.47 1.05
C ALA A 207 -18.32 15.03 -0.41
N ASN A 208 -17.19 14.83 -1.10
CA ASN A 208 -17.11 14.49 -2.51
C ASN A 208 -16.29 13.21 -2.76
N VAL A 209 -16.11 12.36 -1.73
CA VAL A 209 -15.23 11.19 -1.83
C VAL A 209 -15.65 10.22 -2.94
N PHE A 210 -16.94 10.03 -3.16
CA PHE A 210 -17.44 9.12 -4.19
C PHE A 210 -17.29 9.69 -5.60
N THR A 211 -17.61 10.97 -5.79
CA THR A 211 -17.54 11.64 -7.10
C THR A 211 -16.11 11.88 -7.56
N ASP A 212 -15.24 12.30 -6.64
CA ASP A 212 -13.90 12.74 -7.01
C ASP A 212 -12.84 11.66 -6.87
N GLN A 213 -12.86 10.89 -5.77
CA GLN A 213 -11.78 9.94 -5.50
C GLN A 213 -12.13 8.53 -5.94
N VAL A 214 -13.20 7.94 -5.40
CA VAL A 214 -13.55 6.54 -5.68
C VAL A 214 -13.82 6.31 -7.16
N LYS A 215 -14.64 7.15 -7.78
CA LYS A 215 -14.89 7.06 -9.24
C LYS A 215 -13.59 7.10 -10.02
N ARG A 216 -12.74 8.09 -9.75
CA ARG A 216 -11.46 8.28 -10.45
C ARG A 216 -10.55 7.07 -10.31
N TYR A 217 -10.54 6.40 -9.16
CA TYR A 217 -9.73 5.22 -8.92
C TYR A 217 -10.30 3.97 -9.56
N ILE A 218 -11.62 3.79 -9.56
CA ILE A 218 -12.28 2.72 -10.32
C ILE A 218 -11.96 2.87 -11.82
N ASP A 219 -12.14 4.08 -12.37
CA ASP A 219 -11.82 4.39 -13.77
C ASP A 219 -10.33 4.12 -14.08
N LEU A 220 -9.41 4.47 -13.17
CA LEU A 220 -7.99 4.19 -13.33
C LEU A 220 -7.71 2.70 -13.44
N VAL A 221 -8.24 1.91 -12.50
CA VAL A 221 -8.03 0.45 -12.49
C VAL A 221 -8.68 -0.20 -13.71
N TYR A 222 -9.86 0.28 -14.12
CA TYR A 222 -10.55 -0.19 -15.31
C TYR A 222 -9.78 0.12 -16.62
N ASP A 223 -9.32 1.35 -16.78
CA ASP A 223 -8.57 1.80 -17.97
C ASP A 223 -7.22 1.09 -18.10
N LYS A 224 -6.57 0.81 -16.95
CA LYS A 224 -5.24 0.20 -16.85
C LYS A 224 -5.30 -1.25 -16.35
N TYR A 225 -6.44 -1.90 -16.53
CA TYR A 225 -6.73 -3.21 -15.96
C TYR A 225 -5.61 -4.25 -16.21
N GLU A 226 -5.11 -4.36 -17.45
CA GLU A 226 -4.07 -5.35 -17.77
C GLU A 226 -2.75 -5.05 -17.05
N ASP A 227 -2.38 -3.78 -16.93
CA ASP A 227 -1.18 -3.37 -16.19
C ASP A 227 -1.32 -3.72 -14.71
N PHE A 228 -2.49 -3.47 -14.12
CA PHE A 228 -2.80 -3.87 -12.73
C PHE A 228 -2.78 -5.39 -12.57
N ARG A 229 -3.43 -6.12 -13.46
CA ARG A 229 -3.53 -7.59 -13.42
C ARG A 229 -2.15 -8.25 -13.47
N ILE A 230 -1.30 -7.86 -14.41
CA ILE A 230 0.06 -8.39 -14.56
C ILE A 230 0.92 -8.01 -13.36
N THR A 231 0.89 -6.74 -12.97
CA THR A 231 1.66 -6.22 -11.82
C THR A 231 1.32 -6.97 -10.54
N TYR A 232 0.04 -7.07 -10.20
CA TYR A 232 -0.35 -7.64 -8.91
C TYR A 232 -0.31 -9.17 -8.86
N LYS A 233 -0.40 -9.86 -9.98
CA LYS A 233 -0.06 -11.29 -10.04
C LYS A 233 1.41 -11.51 -9.69
N GLU A 234 2.32 -10.68 -10.21
CA GLU A 234 3.73 -10.79 -9.90
C GLU A 234 4.06 -10.37 -8.46
N VAL A 235 3.51 -9.26 -7.99
CA VAL A 235 3.68 -8.79 -6.59
C VAL A 235 3.20 -9.84 -5.59
N LEU A 236 2.07 -10.49 -5.84
CA LEU A 236 1.55 -11.55 -4.97
C LEU A 236 2.50 -12.75 -4.91
N LYS A 237 3.04 -13.20 -6.06
CA LYS A 237 4.05 -14.26 -6.10
C LYS A 237 5.28 -13.89 -5.27
N GLN A 238 5.78 -12.67 -5.43
CA GLN A 238 6.93 -12.18 -4.67
C GLN A 238 6.63 -12.11 -3.18
N LYS A 239 5.47 -11.59 -2.78
CA LYS A 239 5.05 -11.54 -1.36
C LYS A 239 4.95 -12.94 -0.73
N ILE A 240 4.44 -13.95 -1.47
CA ILE A 240 4.43 -15.35 -1.00
C ILE A 240 5.86 -15.87 -0.84
N THR A 241 6.69 -15.69 -1.87
CA THR A 241 8.09 -16.14 -1.88
C THR A 241 8.90 -15.56 -0.72
N LEU A 242 8.61 -14.32 -0.32
CA LEU A 242 9.25 -13.62 0.80
C LEU A 242 8.59 -13.90 2.16
N GLY A 243 7.51 -14.67 2.21
CA GLY A 243 6.76 -14.96 3.45
C GLY A 243 5.95 -13.78 4.01
N LEU A 244 5.77 -12.72 3.21
CA LEU A 244 5.01 -11.52 3.59
C LEU A 244 3.49 -11.74 3.54
N MET A 245 3.03 -12.75 2.81
CA MET A 245 1.64 -13.19 2.75
C MET A 245 1.57 -14.72 2.81
N LYS A 246 0.49 -15.25 3.40
CA LYS A 246 0.30 -16.70 3.47
C LYS A 246 -0.04 -17.26 2.10
N PRO A 247 0.57 -18.39 1.68
CA PRO A 247 0.32 -19.02 0.38
C PRO A 247 -1.17 -19.29 0.12
N ILE A 248 -1.88 -19.81 1.12
CA ILE A 248 -3.29 -20.21 0.99
C ILE A 248 -4.21 -19.07 0.51
N ASP A 249 -3.94 -17.85 1.00
CA ASP A 249 -4.76 -16.68 0.68
C ASP A 249 -4.50 -16.17 -0.75
N CYS A 250 -3.25 -16.30 -1.19
CA CYS A 250 -2.78 -15.79 -2.47
C CYS A 250 -2.87 -16.82 -3.59
N ASP A 251 -2.67 -18.10 -3.31
CA ASP A 251 -2.74 -19.17 -4.31
C ASP A 251 -4.12 -19.23 -4.96
N ILE A 252 -5.18 -19.01 -4.17
CA ILE A 252 -6.54 -18.94 -4.69
C ILE A 252 -6.66 -17.76 -5.66
N ALA A 253 -6.14 -16.57 -5.31
CA ALA A 253 -6.19 -15.40 -6.16
C ALA A 253 -5.28 -15.51 -7.40
N LEU A 254 -4.12 -16.20 -7.29
CA LEU A 254 -3.20 -16.41 -8.41
C LEU A 254 -3.72 -17.41 -9.44
N LYS A 255 -4.42 -18.45 -8.99
CA LYS A 255 -4.96 -19.52 -9.85
C LYS A 255 -6.23 -19.10 -10.59
N ASN A 256 -6.99 -18.15 -10.02
CA ASN A 256 -8.26 -17.73 -10.57
C ASN A 256 -8.11 -16.50 -11.49
N GLU A 257 -9.12 -16.31 -12.32
CA GLU A 257 -9.25 -15.12 -13.16
C GLU A 257 -9.58 -13.89 -12.31
N ILE A 258 -8.93 -12.77 -12.60
CA ILE A 258 -9.33 -11.46 -12.09
C ILE A 258 -10.28 -10.85 -13.13
N SER A 259 -11.51 -10.52 -12.75
CA SER A 259 -12.52 -9.93 -13.63
C SER A 259 -12.30 -8.43 -13.76
N LYS A 260 -12.43 -7.92 -14.99
CA LYS A 260 -12.42 -6.48 -15.26
C LYS A 260 -13.78 -5.83 -14.96
N ARG A 261 -14.86 -6.60 -15.06
CA ARG A 261 -16.23 -6.05 -15.09
C ARG A 261 -16.77 -5.60 -13.74
N ASP A 262 -16.25 -6.18 -12.67
CA ASP A 262 -16.84 -6.06 -11.34
C ASP A 262 -15.94 -5.26 -10.38
N ILE A 263 -15.14 -4.32 -10.93
CA ILE A 263 -14.27 -3.45 -10.10
C ILE A 263 -15.16 -2.64 -9.17
N GLU A 264 -14.86 -2.73 -7.87
CA GLU A 264 -15.66 -2.15 -6.80
C GLU A 264 -14.88 -1.05 -6.06
N GLY A 265 -15.59 -0.03 -5.61
CA GLY A 265 -15.07 0.99 -4.71
C GLY A 265 -15.62 0.82 -3.29
N ILE A 266 -14.79 1.05 -2.29
CA ILE A 266 -15.22 1.03 -0.90
C ILE A 266 -14.67 2.27 -0.21
N VAL A 267 -15.57 3.03 0.44
CA VAL A 267 -15.19 4.12 1.34
C VAL A 267 -15.30 3.64 2.76
N ILE A 268 -14.23 3.79 3.51
CA ILE A 268 -14.17 3.47 4.94
C ILE A 268 -14.12 4.79 5.69
N LEU A 269 -15.19 5.09 6.44
CA LEU A 269 -15.25 6.25 7.33
C LEU A 269 -14.86 5.81 8.73
N ASP A 270 -13.69 6.24 9.19
CA ASP A 270 -13.12 5.86 10.47
C ASP A 270 -13.32 6.96 11.53
N ASN A 271 -13.52 6.56 12.78
CA ASN A 271 -13.71 7.44 13.92
C ASN A 271 -14.96 8.34 13.87
N TYR A 272 -16.02 7.93 13.17
CA TYR A 272 -17.30 8.65 13.14
C TYR A 272 -18.22 8.22 14.28
N ASP A 273 -18.84 9.19 14.89
CA ASP A 273 -19.95 8.99 15.83
C ASP A 273 -21.26 9.31 15.11
N ILE A 274 -22.02 8.26 14.78
CA ILE A 274 -23.27 8.38 14.03
C ILE A 274 -24.22 9.40 14.70
N LYS A 275 -24.28 9.43 16.02
CA LYS A 275 -25.17 10.32 16.77
C LYS A 275 -24.82 11.81 16.63
N TYR A 276 -23.52 12.12 16.54
CA TYR A 276 -23.04 13.50 16.52
C TYR A 276 -22.65 13.98 15.13
N ASP A 277 -22.27 13.06 14.24
CA ASP A 277 -21.73 13.41 12.92
C ASP A 277 -22.79 13.40 11.81
N LEU A 278 -23.97 12.81 12.05
CA LEU A 278 -25.14 12.80 11.14
C LEU A 278 -26.02 14.05 11.25
N LYS A 279 -25.50 15.17 11.71
CA LYS A 279 -26.28 16.43 11.71
C LYS A 279 -26.56 16.87 10.26
N ASP A 280 -27.73 17.47 10.08
CA ASP A 280 -28.14 18.08 8.83
C ASP A 280 -27.04 19.03 8.33
N ASP A 281 -26.71 18.93 7.04
CA ASP A 281 -25.61 19.65 6.35
C ASP A 281 -24.17 19.35 6.81
N GLY A 282 -23.98 18.37 7.68
CA GLY A 282 -22.65 17.88 8.07
C GLY A 282 -21.92 17.17 6.94
N LEU A 283 -20.60 17.01 7.07
CA LEU A 283 -19.77 16.32 6.08
C LEU A 283 -20.22 14.87 5.85
N LEU A 284 -20.57 14.16 6.91
CA LEU A 284 -21.06 12.79 6.83
C LEU A 284 -22.42 12.71 6.12
N HIS A 285 -23.36 13.64 6.41
CA HIS A 285 -24.65 13.71 5.74
C HIS A 285 -24.48 13.89 4.24
N ARG A 286 -23.58 14.78 3.81
CA ARG A 286 -23.27 15.00 2.38
C ARG A 286 -22.66 13.76 1.72
N ALA A 287 -21.74 13.08 2.39
CA ALA A 287 -21.13 11.84 1.90
C ALA A 287 -22.17 10.72 1.73
N LEU A 288 -23.10 10.57 2.68
CA LEU A 288 -24.21 9.60 2.61
C LEU A 288 -25.18 9.93 1.46
N LYS A 289 -25.49 11.21 1.25
CA LYS A 289 -26.32 11.65 0.14
C LYS A 289 -25.64 11.40 -1.20
N ASP A 290 -24.34 11.66 -1.31
CA ASP A 290 -23.55 11.40 -2.50
C ASP A 290 -23.49 9.88 -2.80
N TRP A 291 -23.27 9.07 -1.78
CA TRP A 291 -23.31 7.62 -1.89
C TRP A 291 -24.68 7.10 -2.32
N ALA A 292 -25.77 7.55 -1.72
CA ALA A 292 -27.13 7.14 -2.08
C ALA A 292 -27.48 7.47 -3.55
N ASN A 293 -26.94 8.56 -4.09
CA ASN A 293 -27.20 8.97 -5.46
C ASN A 293 -26.27 8.30 -6.49
N LEU A 294 -25.06 7.93 -6.10
CA LEU A 294 -23.97 7.57 -7.02
C LEU A 294 -23.34 6.21 -6.74
N GLY A 295 -23.59 5.63 -5.58
CA GLY A 295 -22.94 4.37 -5.16
C GLY A 295 -23.15 3.24 -6.16
N ASP A 296 -24.40 3.00 -6.56
CA ASP A 296 -24.74 1.96 -7.53
C ASP A 296 -24.13 2.22 -8.90
N LYS A 297 -24.16 3.49 -9.34
CA LYS A 297 -23.61 3.88 -10.65
C LYS A 297 -22.12 3.58 -10.76
N TYR A 298 -21.37 3.67 -9.66
CA TYR A 298 -19.93 3.45 -9.63
C TYR A 298 -19.55 2.16 -8.93
N ASN A 299 -20.51 1.26 -8.63
CA ASN A 299 -20.27 0.06 -7.85
C ASN A 299 -19.48 0.37 -6.57
N ALA A 300 -19.92 1.38 -5.82
CA ALA A 300 -19.25 1.86 -4.63
C ALA A 300 -20.06 1.54 -3.39
N LYS A 301 -19.37 1.09 -2.34
CA LYS A 301 -19.94 0.75 -1.04
C LYS A 301 -19.40 1.66 0.05
N LEU A 302 -20.20 1.88 1.07
CA LEU A 302 -19.84 2.68 2.23
C LEU A 302 -19.72 1.80 3.48
N PHE A 303 -18.61 1.95 4.19
CA PHE A 303 -18.37 1.35 5.50
C PHE A 303 -18.23 2.44 6.54
N LEU A 304 -19.04 2.37 7.57
CA LEU A 304 -18.91 3.20 8.77
C LEU A 304 -18.22 2.39 9.87
N LYS A 305 -17.03 2.80 10.28
CA LYS A 305 -16.36 2.26 11.45
C LYS A 305 -16.56 3.24 12.60
N THR A 306 -17.43 2.88 13.53
CA THR A 306 -17.69 3.67 14.73
C THR A 306 -16.65 3.37 15.81
N ASN A 307 -16.41 4.33 16.72
CA ASN A 307 -15.53 4.14 17.88
C ASN A 307 -16.10 3.17 18.94
N VAL A 308 -17.30 2.66 18.75
CA VAL A 308 -17.89 1.63 19.62
C VAL A 308 -17.26 0.30 19.26
N LEU A 309 -16.57 -0.30 20.20
CA LEU A 309 -15.95 -1.63 20.09
C LEU A 309 -16.87 -2.58 19.31
N ASP A 310 -16.37 -3.07 18.16
CA ASP A 310 -16.88 -4.18 17.37
C ASP A 310 -18.14 -4.03 16.50
N SER A 311 -18.63 -2.86 16.16
CA SER A 311 -19.71 -2.77 15.19
C SER A 311 -19.26 -2.14 13.87
N THR A 312 -18.92 -3.00 12.89
CA THR A 312 -18.81 -2.59 11.50
C THR A 312 -20.19 -2.69 10.88
N PHE A 313 -20.83 -1.56 10.60
CA PHE A 313 -22.08 -1.54 9.87
C PHE A 313 -21.80 -1.48 8.36
N PHE A 314 -22.34 -2.47 7.65
CA PHE A 314 -22.46 -2.42 6.20
C PHE A 314 -23.80 -1.73 5.89
N MET A 315 -23.76 -0.69 5.09
CA MET A 315 -24.95 -0.17 4.45
C MET A 315 -24.96 -0.77 3.04
N ASP A 316 -25.83 -1.75 2.85
CA ASP A 316 -26.11 -2.36 1.54
C ASP A 316 -27.00 -1.44 0.69
#